data_f5164839fe20891f0b961a6c27c88a28
#
_entry.id   f5164839fe20891f0b961a6c27c88a28
#
_cell.length_a   1.000
_cell.length_b   1.000
_cell.length_c   1.000
_cell.angle_alpha   90.00
_cell.angle_beta   90.00
_cell.angle_gamma   90.00
#
_symmetry.space_group_name_H-M   'P 1'
#
loop_
_entity.id
_entity.type
_entity.pdbx_description
1 polymer ?
#
loop_
_entity_poly.entity_id
_entity_poly.type
_entity_poly.pdbx_seq_one_letter_code
_entity_poly.pdbx_strand_id
1 'polypeptide(L)'
;MMMESVEERHSSTLVIVAALNEESGIGPTLSEINGILNRPLCLVADGRSRDDTAKIAESMGAQVIFQKSMGKGDAIATALEHSRSLNVRYVVFTDADFTYPAEYLPRMIRILEENPDLGMMCGNRFTDLLHSKAMPDMFNIGNRFLAFAHNLLNGVSLDDPLTGLRVVRWEILRDWKPKSKGFDVEVELNHLVENKGFGIMEIPIQYRPRLGEKKLKIRHGLAIFKRILIESM
;
A
#
# COMPACT_ATOMS: atom_id res chain seq x y z
N MET A 1 -9.47 31.06 1.74
CA MET A 1 -9.25 29.65 1.42
C MET A 1 -10.28 28.87 2.21
N MET A 2 -11.35 28.37 1.55
CA MET A 2 -12.39 27.60 2.23
C MET A 2 -11.78 26.27 2.69
N MET A 3 -11.90 25.95 3.97
CA MET A 3 -11.52 24.62 4.47
C MET A 3 -12.51 23.60 3.90
N GLU A 4 -12.02 22.69 3.06
CA GLU A 4 -12.79 21.54 2.60
C GLU A 4 -13.32 20.74 3.79
N SER A 5 -14.57 20.30 3.75
CA SER A 5 -15.16 19.47 4.80
C SER A 5 -14.44 18.11 4.86
N VAL A 6 -14.51 17.44 6.00
CA VAL A 6 -13.92 16.09 6.17
C VAL A 6 -14.52 15.11 5.15
N GLU A 7 -15.81 15.25 4.83
CA GLU A 7 -16.51 14.42 3.84
C GLU A 7 -15.99 14.64 2.41
N GLU A 8 -15.70 15.88 2.01
CA GLU A 8 -15.12 16.16 0.69
C GLU A 8 -13.71 15.60 0.54
N ARG A 9 -12.92 15.58 1.61
CA ARG A 9 -11.56 14.99 1.62
C ARG A 9 -11.59 13.49 1.38
N HIS A 10 -12.51 12.77 2.00
CA HIS A 10 -12.62 11.32 1.85
C HIS A 10 -13.22 10.94 0.49
N SER A 11 -14.10 11.75 -0.09
CA SER A 11 -14.64 11.54 -1.44
C SER A 11 -13.60 11.70 -2.55
N SER A 12 -12.48 12.39 -2.25
CA SER A 12 -11.34 12.54 -3.16
C SER A 12 -10.24 11.47 -2.99
N THR A 13 -10.51 10.42 -2.22
CA THR A 13 -9.55 9.34 -1.93
C THR A 13 -10.00 8.04 -2.59
N LEU A 14 -9.09 7.44 -3.35
CA LEU A 14 -9.22 6.09 -3.89
C LEU A 14 -8.46 5.12 -2.99
N VAL A 15 -9.09 4.02 -2.61
CA VAL A 15 -8.41 2.92 -1.91
C VAL A 15 -8.22 1.76 -2.87
N ILE A 16 -6.98 1.35 -3.09
CA ILE A 16 -6.59 0.20 -3.90
C ILE A 16 -6.15 -0.93 -2.97
N VAL A 17 -6.85 -2.05 -3.04
CA VAL A 17 -6.56 -3.27 -2.28
C VAL A 17 -6.14 -4.36 -3.24
N ALA A 18 -4.88 -4.83 -3.14
CA ALA A 18 -4.43 -6.01 -3.89
C ALA A 18 -4.83 -7.28 -3.13
N ALA A 19 -5.56 -8.17 -3.77
CA ALA A 19 -6.08 -9.39 -3.14
C ALA A 19 -5.79 -10.65 -3.96
N LEU A 20 -5.44 -11.74 -3.27
CA LEU A 20 -5.34 -13.09 -3.85
C LEU A 20 -5.65 -14.14 -2.79
N ASN A 21 -6.79 -14.81 -2.86
CA ASN A 21 -7.27 -15.78 -1.89
C ASN A 21 -7.19 -15.23 -0.45
N GLU A 22 -7.95 -14.19 -0.18
CA GLU A 22 -7.99 -13.46 1.10
C GLU A 22 -9.44 -13.36 1.64
N GLU A 23 -10.28 -14.39 1.44
CA GLU A 23 -11.69 -14.42 1.88
C GLU A 23 -11.86 -14.12 3.36
N SER A 24 -10.89 -14.53 4.19
CA SER A 24 -10.95 -14.28 5.65
C SER A 24 -10.62 -12.83 6.03
N GLY A 25 -9.81 -12.12 5.22
CA GLY A 25 -9.29 -10.79 5.54
C GLY A 25 -10.00 -9.65 4.83
N ILE A 26 -10.47 -9.87 3.60
CA ILE A 26 -11.00 -8.81 2.74
C ILE A 26 -12.24 -8.12 3.32
N GLY A 27 -13.18 -8.89 3.89
CA GLY A 27 -14.38 -8.34 4.52
C GLY A 27 -14.08 -7.40 5.69
N PRO A 28 -13.36 -7.86 6.73
CA PRO A 28 -12.92 -7.00 7.83
C PRO A 28 -12.11 -5.78 7.36
N THR A 29 -11.20 -5.93 6.39
CA THR A 29 -10.42 -4.81 5.84
C THR A 29 -11.31 -3.74 5.22
N LEU A 30 -12.22 -4.11 4.32
CA LEU A 30 -13.13 -3.16 3.67
C LEU A 30 -14.14 -2.55 4.65
N SER A 31 -14.61 -3.32 5.63
CA SER A 31 -15.51 -2.81 6.67
C SER A 31 -14.86 -1.69 7.48
N GLU A 32 -13.62 -1.88 7.90
CA GLU A 32 -12.87 -0.86 8.66
C GLU A 32 -12.59 0.38 7.81
N ILE A 33 -12.14 0.22 6.57
CA ILE A 33 -11.91 1.31 5.62
C ILE A 33 -13.19 2.12 5.40
N ASN A 34 -14.31 1.45 5.14
CA ASN A 34 -15.61 2.10 4.91
C ASN A 34 -16.08 2.89 6.13
N GLY A 35 -15.84 2.39 7.34
CA GLY A 35 -16.18 3.08 8.58
C GLY A 35 -15.31 4.31 8.85
N ILE A 36 -14.01 4.21 8.57
CA ILE A 36 -13.02 5.26 8.88
C ILE A 36 -13.04 6.39 7.83
N LEU A 37 -13.16 6.07 6.54
CA LEU A 37 -13.13 7.03 5.43
C LEU A 37 -14.53 7.39 4.90
N ASN A 38 -15.60 7.01 5.60
CA ASN A 38 -16.98 7.27 5.20
C ASN A 38 -17.31 6.80 3.77
N ARG A 39 -17.08 5.51 3.51
CA ARG A 39 -17.32 4.84 2.21
C ARG A 39 -16.56 5.48 1.03
N PRO A 40 -15.23 5.45 1.05
CA PRO A 40 -14.42 5.94 -0.06
C PRO A 40 -14.62 5.06 -1.29
N LEU A 41 -14.14 5.52 -2.44
CA LEU A 41 -14.05 4.64 -3.61
C LEU A 41 -13.02 3.54 -3.35
N CYS A 42 -13.48 2.29 -3.23
CA CYS A 42 -12.65 1.12 -3.03
C CYS A 42 -12.54 0.31 -4.32
N LEU A 43 -11.31 0.05 -4.76
CA LEU A 43 -10.99 -0.76 -5.91
C LEU A 43 -10.16 -1.97 -5.46
N VAL A 44 -10.73 -3.16 -5.58
CA VAL A 44 -10.04 -4.41 -5.27
C VAL A 44 -9.47 -5.00 -6.54
N ALA A 45 -8.13 -5.05 -6.63
CA ALA A 45 -7.43 -5.69 -7.72
C ALA A 45 -7.19 -7.17 -7.38
N ASP A 46 -8.09 -8.03 -7.84
CA ASP A 46 -8.11 -9.45 -7.54
C ASP A 46 -7.18 -10.24 -8.47
N GLY A 47 -6.31 -11.04 -7.86
CA GLY A 47 -5.35 -11.92 -8.54
C GLY A 47 -5.96 -13.19 -9.14
N ARG A 48 -7.25 -13.20 -9.47
CA ARG A 48 -8.04 -14.36 -9.86
C ARG A 48 -8.15 -15.39 -8.73
N SER A 49 -8.62 -14.91 -7.59
CA SER A 49 -8.89 -15.71 -6.39
C SER A 49 -9.78 -16.90 -6.71
N ARG A 50 -9.56 -18.01 -6.01
CA ARG A 50 -10.33 -19.25 -6.15
C ARG A 50 -11.31 -19.47 -5.02
N ASP A 51 -11.23 -18.62 -3.99
CA ASP A 51 -12.13 -18.54 -2.85
C ASP A 51 -13.18 -17.43 -3.04
N ASP A 52 -13.91 -17.08 -2.00
CA ASP A 52 -14.96 -16.07 -2.06
C ASP A 52 -14.46 -14.62 -1.94
N THR A 53 -13.16 -14.35 -2.09
CA THR A 53 -12.55 -13.01 -1.97
C THR A 53 -13.31 -11.95 -2.79
N ALA A 54 -13.50 -12.20 -4.09
CA ALA A 54 -14.13 -11.24 -5.01
C ALA A 54 -15.61 -10.98 -4.63
N LYS A 55 -16.36 -12.03 -4.33
CA LYS A 55 -17.78 -11.91 -3.93
C LYS A 55 -17.96 -11.13 -2.63
N ILE A 56 -17.08 -11.39 -1.64
CA ILE A 56 -17.09 -10.66 -0.37
C ILE A 56 -16.78 -9.19 -0.63
N ALA A 57 -15.76 -8.88 -1.43
CA ALA A 57 -15.41 -7.51 -1.77
C ALA A 57 -16.57 -6.75 -2.44
N GLU A 58 -17.23 -7.35 -3.41
CA GLU A 58 -18.40 -6.77 -4.07
C GLU A 58 -19.56 -6.54 -3.10
N SER A 59 -19.82 -7.48 -2.20
CA SER A 59 -20.86 -7.35 -1.17
C SER A 59 -20.61 -6.20 -0.19
N MET A 60 -19.34 -5.82 0.01
CA MET A 60 -18.89 -4.68 0.83
C MET A 60 -18.91 -3.35 0.06
N GLY A 61 -19.36 -3.33 -1.19
CA GLY A 61 -19.47 -2.15 -2.03
C GLY A 61 -18.17 -1.76 -2.76
N ALA A 62 -17.15 -2.61 -2.76
CA ALA A 62 -15.95 -2.39 -3.54
C ALA A 62 -16.17 -2.73 -5.01
N GLN A 63 -15.52 -1.99 -5.90
CA GLN A 63 -15.39 -2.37 -7.29
C GLN A 63 -14.28 -3.42 -7.42
N VAL A 64 -14.58 -4.59 -7.98
CA VAL A 64 -13.58 -5.64 -8.22
C VAL A 64 -13.13 -5.61 -9.67
N ILE A 65 -11.81 -5.63 -9.85
CA ILE A 65 -11.15 -5.79 -11.15
C ILE A 65 -10.19 -6.95 -11.10
N PHE A 66 -10.06 -7.69 -12.19
CA PHE A 66 -9.10 -8.80 -12.27
C PHE A 66 -7.80 -8.34 -12.90
N GLN A 67 -6.69 -8.64 -12.21
CA GLN A 67 -5.36 -8.32 -12.74
C GLN A 67 -5.09 -9.07 -14.06
N LYS A 68 -4.23 -8.49 -14.90
CA LYS A 68 -3.93 -9.03 -16.24
C LYS A 68 -2.95 -10.21 -16.18
N SER A 69 -1.98 -10.15 -15.30
CA SER A 69 -0.92 -11.15 -15.13
C SER A 69 -0.87 -11.60 -13.66
N MET A 70 0.30 -11.90 -13.11
CA MET A 70 0.46 -12.40 -11.74
C MET A 70 1.32 -11.45 -10.90
N GLY A 71 0.97 -11.34 -9.61
CA GLY A 71 1.75 -10.66 -8.59
C GLY A 71 1.22 -9.28 -8.22
N LYS A 72 1.65 -8.77 -7.06
CA LYS A 72 1.15 -7.52 -6.46
C LYS A 72 1.38 -6.30 -7.36
N GLY A 73 2.54 -6.22 -8.02
CA GLY A 73 2.84 -5.11 -8.92
C GLY A 73 1.91 -5.06 -10.14
N ASP A 74 1.52 -6.21 -10.71
CA ASP A 74 0.54 -6.27 -11.80
C ASP A 74 -0.87 -5.88 -11.34
N ALA A 75 -1.26 -6.27 -10.11
CA ALA A 75 -2.51 -5.83 -9.50
C ALA A 75 -2.56 -4.31 -9.36
N ILE A 76 -1.50 -3.70 -8.83
CA ILE A 76 -1.37 -2.24 -8.71
C ILE A 76 -1.39 -1.56 -10.09
N ALA A 77 -0.63 -2.07 -11.07
CA ALA A 77 -0.62 -1.53 -12.43
C ALA A 77 -2.00 -1.56 -13.08
N THR A 78 -2.74 -2.67 -12.91
CA THR A 78 -4.10 -2.82 -13.44
C THR A 78 -5.07 -1.84 -12.75
N ALA A 79 -4.96 -1.67 -11.44
CA ALA A 79 -5.79 -0.72 -10.68
C ALA A 79 -5.53 0.73 -11.09
N LEU A 80 -4.27 1.13 -11.22
CA LEU A 80 -3.89 2.48 -11.66
C LEU A 80 -4.38 2.77 -13.07
N GLU A 81 -4.27 1.82 -14.00
CA GLU A 81 -4.78 1.98 -15.36
C GLU A 81 -6.30 2.21 -15.37
N HIS A 82 -7.04 1.42 -14.57
CA HIS A 82 -8.48 1.55 -14.42
C HIS A 82 -8.89 2.91 -13.82
N SER A 83 -8.04 3.48 -12.96
CA SER A 83 -8.32 4.70 -12.19
C SER A 83 -7.95 6.00 -12.91
N ARG A 84 -7.36 5.95 -14.10
CA ARG A 84 -6.81 7.15 -14.79
C ARG A 84 -7.81 8.25 -15.07
N SER A 85 -9.08 7.90 -15.27
CA SER A 85 -10.17 8.87 -15.52
C SER A 85 -10.78 9.44 -14.25
N LEU A 86 -10.39 8.93 -13.08
CA LEU A 86 -10.93 9.36 -11.79
C LEU A 86 -10.32 10.69 -11.36
N ASN A 87 -11.16 11.56 -10.81
CA ASN A 87 -10.73 12.82 -10.21
C ASN A 87 -10.51 12.63 -8.71
N VAL A 88 -9.35 12.04 -8.35
CA VAL A 88 -8.96 11.82 -6.96
C VAL A 88 -7.71 12.62 -6.62
N ARG A 89 -7.51 12.91 -5.34
CA ARG A 89 -6.32 13.62 -4.82
C ARG A 89 -5.30 12.67 -4.21
N TYR A 90 -5.79 11.62 -3.56
CA TYR A 90 -4.98 10.65 -2.85
C TYR A 90 -5.34 9.23 -3.24
N VAL A 91 -4.34 8.37 -3.25
CA VAL A 91 -4.50 6.92 -3.38
C VAL A 91 -3.94 6.26 -2.14
N VAL A 92 -4.75 5.44 -1.53
CA VAL A 92 -4.35 4.52 -0.45
C VAL A 92 -4.03 3.17 -1.06
N PHE A 93 -2.88 2.62 -0.77
CA PHE A 93 -2.56 1.21 -0.99
C PHE A 93 -2.61 0.47 0.34
N THR A 94 -3.24 -0.69 0.36
CA THR A 94 -3.26 -1.59 1.52
C THR A 94 -3.40 -3.05 1.08
N ASP A 95 -3.11 -3.98 1.99
CA ASP A 95 -3.29 -5.41 1.76
C ASP A 95 -4.68 -5.88 2.22
N ALA A 96 -5.16 -6.99 1.66
CA ALA A 96 -6.50 -7.54 1.92
C ALA A 96 -6.59 -8.40 3.19
N ASP A 97 -5.49 -8.58 3.93
CA ASP A 97 -5.33 -9.58 4.99
C ASP A 97 -5.59 -9.07 6.42
N PHE A 98 -6.15 -7.86 6.55
CA PHE A 98 -6.49 -7.19 7.80
C PHE A 98 -5.30 -6.83 8.70
N THR A 99 -4.08 -6.89 8.21
CA THR A 99 -2.87 -6.58 9.00
C THR A 99 -2.68 -5.09 9.26
N TYR A 100 -3.19 -4.22 8.37
CA TYR A 100 -3.05 -2.77 8.44
C TYR A 100 -4.31 -2.10 8.98
N PRO A 101 -4.26 -1.46 10.18
CA PRO A 101 -5.41 -0.73 10.71
C PRO A 101 -5.72 0.52 9.88
N ALA A 102 -6.99 0.67 9.46
CA ALA A 102 -7.41 1.83 8.68
C ALA A 102 -7.48 3.13 9.51
N GLU A 103 -7.49 3.05 10.84
CA GLU A 103 -7.54 4.20 11.76
C GLU A 103 -6.43 5.23 11.54
N TYR A 104 -5.30 4.83 10.97
CA TYR A 104 -4.18 5.72 10.66
C TYR A 104 -4.40 6.56 9.40
N LEU A 105 -5.29 6.15 8.49
CA LEU A 105 -5.49 6.78 7.19
C LEU A 105 -5.87 8.27 7.27
N PRO A 106 -6.81 8.71 8.14
CA PRO A 106 -7.15 10.13 8.23
C PRO A 106 -5.97 11.00 8.66
N ARG A 107 -5.11 10.48 9.56
CA ARG A 107 -3.89 11.17 9.99
C ARG A 107 -2.87 11.26 8.85
N MET A 108 -2.67 10.17 8.09
CA MET A 108 -1.74 10.14 6.95
C MET A 108 -2.18 11.13 5.86
N ILE A 109 -3.47 11.17 5.53
CA ILE A 109 -4.01 12.12 4.55
C ILE A 109 -3.81 13.55 5.01
N ARG A 110 -4.12 13.86 6.27
CA ARG A 110 -3.94 15.20 6.86
C ARG A 110 -2.49 15.66 6.80
N ILE A 111 -1.53 14.79 7.15
CA ILE A 111 -0.10 15.13 7.09
C ILE A 111 0.30 15.50 5.65
N LEU A 112 -0.17 14.77 4.64
CA LEU A 112 0.06 15.14 3.24
C LEU A 112 -0.56 16.49 2.89
N GLU A 113 -1.76 16.79 3.38
CA GLU A 113 -2.42 18.08 3.13
C GLU A 113 -1.63 19.26 3.70
N GLU A 114 -1.12 19.09 4.92
CA GLU A 114 -0.35 20.10 5.65
C GLU A 114 1.08 20.30 5.13
N ASN A 115 1.62 19.30 4.37
CA ASN A 115 3.01 19.30 3.91
C ASN A 115 3.09 19.09 2.39
N PRO A 116 3.05 20.15 1.58
CA PRO A 116 3.07 20.06 0.11
C PRO A 116 4.31 19.35 -0.47
N ASP A 117 5.44 19.40 0.23
CA ASP A 117 6.69 18.76 -0.19
C ASP A 117 6.70 17.23 0.03
N LEU A 118 5.71 16.69 0.77
CA LEU A 118 5.54 15.26 0.94
C LEU A 118 4.65 14.70 -0.17
N GLY A 119 5.14 13.64 -0.84
CA GLY A 119 4.41 12.90 -1.86
C GLY A 119 3.75 11.62 -1.35
N MET A 120 4.30 11.04 -0.28
CA MET A 120 3.83 9.77 0.26
C MET A 120 3.96 9.69 1.77
N MET A 121 2.96 9.09 2.40
CA MET A 121 2.98 8.63 3.79
C MET A 121 3.02 7.11 3.83
N CYS A 122 3.82 6.53 4.73
CA CYS A 122 3.95 5.10 4.96
C CYS A 122 3.64 4.73 6.40
N GLY A 123 3.04 3.55 6.62
CA GLY A 123 2.86 2.96 7.93
C GLY A 123 4.10 2.14 8.33
N ASN A 124 4.83 2.54 9.36
CA ASN A 124 6.00 1.82 9.87
C ASN A 124 5.60 0.73 10.85
N ARG A 125 5.87 -0.53 10.51
CA ARG A 125 5.54 -1.73 11.31
C ARG A 125 6.56 -2.03 12.39
N PHE A 126 7.75 -1.43 12.34
CA PHE A 126 8.88 -1.82 13.19
C PHE A 126 8.95 -1.08 14.52
N THR A 127 8.22 0.01 14.69
CA THR A 127 8.22 0.79 15.92
C THR A 127 7.54 0.10 17.10
N ASP A 128 6.62 -0.84 16.83
CA ASP A 128 5.89 -1.60 17.87
C ASP A 128 6.33 -3.08 17.99
N LEU A 129 7.47 -3.43 17.42
CA LEU A 129 7.99 -4.81 17.42
C LEU A 129 8.32 -5.39 18.81
N LEU A 130 8.48 -4.54 19.82
CA LEU A 130 8.65 -4.98 21.20
C LEU A 130 7.38 -5.62 21.78
N HIS A 131 6.21 -5.34 21.18
CA HIS A 131 4.91 -5.82 21.64
C HIS A 131 4.19 -6.73 20.65
N SER A 132 4.60 -6.77 19.37
CA SER A 132 3.91 -7.54 18.34
C SER A 132 4.63 -8.84 17.97
N LYS A 133 3.99 -9.97 18.30
CA LYS A 133 4.36 -11.31 17.80
C LYS A 133 3.89 -11.53 16.34
N ALA A 134 3.50 -10.49 15.64
CA ALA A 134 2.82 -10.58 14.34
C ALA A 134 3.74 -10.95 13.17
N MET A 135 5.06 -10.73 13.30
CA MET A 135 6.04 -11.13 12.29
C MET A 135 7.02 -12.17 12.82
N PRO A 136 7.25 -13.30 12.10
CA PRO A 136 8.32 -14.23 12.42
C PRO A 136 9.71 -13.58 12.36
N ASP A 137 10.61 -13.89 13.31
CA ASP A 137 11.92 -13.25 13.47
C ASP A 137 12.77 -13.21 12.19
N MET A 138 12.76 -14.28 11.39
CA MET A 138 13.53 -14.37 10.15
C MET A 138 13.06 -13.39 9.07
N PHE A 139 11.74 -13.11 8.98
CA PHE A 139 11.22 -12.09 8.06
C PHE A 139 11.54 -10.68 8.54
N ASN A 140 11.58 -10.45 9.84
CA ASN A 140 12.01 -9.19 10.43
C ASN A 140 13.45 -8.88 10.08
N ILE A 141 14.35 -9.86 10.27
CA ILE A 141 15.77 -9.71 9.93
C ILE A 141 15.93 -9.44 8.43
N GLY A 142 15.23 -10.21 7.58
CA GLY A 142 15.26 -10.01 6.14
C GLY A 142 14.75 -8.64 5.70
N ASN A 143 13.65 -8.16 6.27
CA ASN A 143 13.12 -6.83 5.96
C ASN A 143 14.05 -5.72 6.42
N ARG A 144 14.67 -5.82 7.60
CA ARG A 144 15.66 -4.86 8.09
C ARG A 144 16.91 -4.80 7.21
N PHE A 145 17.37 -5.96 6.74
CA PHE A 145 18.48 -6.01 5.78
C PHE A 145 18.11 -5.30 4.47
N LEU A 146 16.92 -5.58 3.93
CA LEU A 146 16.44 -4.93 2.70
C LEU A 146 16.23 -3.42 2.91
N ALA A 147 15.75 -2.99 4.07
CA ALA A 147 15.62 -1.58 4.42
C ALA A 147 16.99 -0.90 4.48
N PHE A 148 17.98 -1.52 5.14
CA PHE A 148 19.33 -1.01 5.17
C PHE A 148 19.93 -0.89 3.76
N ALA A 149 19.81 -1.93 2.93
CA ALA A 149 20.27 -1.91 1.55
C ALA A 149 19.59 -0.83 0.71
N HIS A 150 18.26 -0.69 0.86
CA HIS A 150 17.46 0.34 0.19
C HIS A 150 17.96 1.75 0.56
N ASN A 151 18.12 2.03 1.85
CA ASN A 151 18.55 3.33 2.33
C ASN A 151 19.97 3.68 1.88
N LEU A 152 20.89 2.69 2.00
CA LEU A 152 22.29 2.91 1.62
C LEU A 152 22.46 3.16 0.11
N LEU A 153 21.73 2.43 -0.72
CA LEU A 153 21.92 2.46 -2.18
C LEU A 153 21.09 3.57 -2.85
N ASN A 154 19.94 3.94 -2.29
CA ASN A 154 19.05 4.93 -2.89
C ASN A 154 19.03 6.28 -2.17
N GLY A 155 19.87 6.46 -1.14
CA GLY A 155 20.02 7.75 -0.43
C GLY A 155 18.82 8.17 0.41
N VAL A 156 17.92 7.24 0.74
CA VAL A 156 16.70 7.46 1.53
C VAL A 156 16.89 7.08 3.00
N SER A 157 15.98 7.53 3.84
CA SER A 157 15.96 7.18 5.27
C SER A 157 14.54 6.71 5.65
N LEU A 158 14.24 5.44 5.34
CA LEU A 158 12.98 4.78 5.70
C LEU A 158 13.28 3.59 6.61
N ASP A 159 12.55 3.50 7.71
CA ASP A 159 12.66 2.34 8.61
C ASP A 159 11.94 1.11 8.03
N ASP A 160 10.81 1.31 7.33
CA ASP A 160 9.99 0.25 6.73
C ASP A 160 9.64 0.52 5.25
N PRO A 161 10.63 0.53 4.34
CA PRO A 161 10.41 0.81 2.92
C PRO A 161 9.54 -0.22 2.19
N LEU A 162 9.25 -1.36 2.82
CA LEU A 162 8.50 -2.48 2.25
C LEU A 162 7.09 -2.62 2.85
N THR A 163 6.60 -1.63 3.58
CA THR A 163 5.24 -1.62 4.12
C THR A 163 4.19 -1.59 3.01
N GLY A 164 3.06 -2.27 3.22
CA GLY A 164 1.93 -2.24 2.27
C GLY A 164 0.98 -1.07 2.48
N LEU A 165 0.96 -0.45 3.67
CA LEU A 165 0.09 0.69 3.96
C LEU A 165 0.73 2.00 3.52
N ARG A 166 0.17 2.63 2.50
CA ARG A 166 0.68 3.87 1.91
C ARG A 166 -0.44 4.80 1.51
N VAL A 167 -0.22 6.10 1.66
CA VAL A 167 -1.08 7.16 1.09
C VAL A 167 -0.20 8.00 0.18
N VAL A 168 -0.59 8.13 -1.09
CA VAL A 168 0.22 8.76 -2.13
C VAL A 168 -0.60 9.83 -2.84
N ARG A 169 0.01 10.96 -3.20
CA ARG A 169 -0.63 11.96 -4.06
C ARG A 169 -0.89 11.39 -5.45
N TRP A 170 -2.11 11.58 -5.96
CA TRP A 170 -2.49 11.09 -7.29
C TRP A 170 -1.62 11.64 -8.43
N GLU A 171 -1.20 12.89 -8.33
CA GLU A 171 -0.33 13.52 -9.34
C GLU A 171 0.99 12.77 -9.56
N ILE A 172 1.51 12.07 -8.53
CA ILE A 172 2.70 11.23 -8.63
C ILE A 172 2.41 9.96 -9.42
N LEU A 173 1.22 9.39 -9.25
CA LEU A 173 0.84 8.09 -9.77
C LEU A 173 0.21 8.13 -11.16
N ARG A 174 -0.34 9.27 -11.58
CA ARG A 174 -1.16 9.42 -12.78
C ARG A 174 -0.55 8.79 -14.02
N ASP A 175 0.74 9.02 -14.24
CA ASP A 175 1.45 8.54 -15.43
C ASP A 175 2.35 7.35 -15.14
N TRP A 176 2.40 6.91 -13.89
CA TRP A 176 3.23 5.78 -13.51
C TRP A 176 2.71 4.47 -14.09
N LYS A 177 3.65 3.69 -14.66
CA LYS A 177 3.41 2.35 -15.16
C LYS A 177 4.40 1.43 -14.46
N PRO A 178 4.01 0.74 -13.39
CA PRO A 178 4.89 -0.16 -12.66
C PRO A 178 5.57 -1.16 -13.58
N LYS A 179 6.90 -1.29 -13.46
CA LYS A 179 7.70 -2.32 -14.14
C LYS A 179 7.79 -3.59 -13.30
N SER A 180 7.71 -3.42 -11.99
CA SER A 180 7.67 -4.51 -11.01
C SER A 180 6.37 -5.29 -11.15
N LYS A 181 6.47 -6.61 -11.14
CA LYS A 181 5.30 -7.49 -11.17
C LYS A 181 4.94 -8.05 -9.79
N GLY A 182 5.89 -8.10 -8.86
CA GLY A 182 5.77 -8.72 -7.55
C GLY A 182 5.76 -7.74 -6.39
N PHE A 183 6.27 -8.20 -5.26
CA PHE A 183 6.43 -7.43 -4.02
C PHE A 183 7.59 -6.42 -4.07
N ASP A 184 8.28 -6.31 -5.19
CA ASP A 184 9.30 -5.31 -5.46
C ASP A 184 8.71 -3.97 -5.90
N VAL A 185 7.41 -3.89 -6.10
CA VAL A 185 6.67 -2.68 -6.49
C VAL A 185 6.73 -1.58 -5.43
N GLU A 186 6.85 -1.93 -4.15
CA GLU A 186 7.02 -0.98 -3.06
C GLU A 186 8.32 -0.20 -3.18
N VAL A 187 9.41 -0.86 -3.58
CA VAL A 187 10.72 -0.21 -3.83
C VAL A 187 10.62 0.73 -5.03
N GLU A 188 10.02 0.29 -6.12
CA GLU A 188 9.80 1.11 -7.32
C GLU A 188 8.97 2.36 -7.01
N LEU A 189 7.95 2.22 -6.16
CA LEU A 189 7.11 3.34 -5.75
C LEU A 189 7.88 4.36 -4.88
N ASN A 190 8.71 3.90 -3.94
CA ASN A 190 9.56 4.80 -3.15
C ASN A 190 10.41 5.66 -4.07
N HIS A 191 11.12 5.01 -4.98
CA HIS A 191 11.99 5.67 -5.94
C HIS A 191 11.24 6.63 -6.88
N LEU A 192 10.03 6.26 -7.32
CA LEU A 192 9.17 7.15 -8.12
C LEU A 192 8.87 8.47 -7.38
N VAL A 193 8.51 8.38 -6.09
CA VAL A 193 8.16 9.56 -5.29
C VAL A 193 9.37 10.50 -5.17
N GLU A 194 10.53 9.95 -4.87
CA GLU A 194 11.76 10.71 -4.72
C GLU A 194 12.25 11.33 -6.03
N ASN A 195 12.20 10.57 -7.13
CA ASN A 195 12.57 11.08 -8.46
C ASN A 195 11.66 12.23 -8.95
N LYS A 196 10.45 12.31 -8.41
CA LYS A 196 9.56 13.44 -8.64
C LYS A 196 9.83 14.63 -7.69
N GLY A 197 10.83 14.52 -6.83
CA GLY A 197 11.26 15.59 -5.91
C GLY A 197 10.40 15.70 -4.65
N PHE A 198 9.62 14.67 -4.32
CA PHE A 198 8.79 14.65 -3.12
C PHE A 198 9.42 13.84 -2.00
N GLY A 199 9.20 14.27 -0.76
CA GLY A 199 9.58 13.51 0.43
C GLY A 199 8.62 12.35 0.72
N ILE A 200 9.14 11.38 1.49
CA ILE A 200 8.37 10.26 2.07
C ILE A 200 8.47 10.37 3.59
N MET A 201 7.35 10.23 4.28
CA MET A 201 7.31 10.21 5.74
C MET A 201 6.65 8.95 6.26
N GLU A 202 7.14 8.42 7.37
CA GLU A 202 6.58 7.27 8.06
C GLU A 202 5.87 7.67 9.35
N ILE A 203 4.80 6.96 9.67
CA ILE A 203 4.20 6.99 11.02
C ILE A 203 4.19 5.59 11.61
N PRO A 204 4.43 5.45 12.93
CA PRO A 204 4.29 4.16 13.60
C PRO A 204 2.85 3.67 13.53
N ILE A 205 2.69 2.38 13.22
CA ILE A 205 1.40 1.69 13.18
C ILE A 205 1.45 0.40 13.99
N GLN A 206 0.32 0.02 14.56
CA GLN A 206 0.15 -1.27 15.21
C GLN A 206 -0.17 -2.33 14.16
N TYR A 207 0.86 -3.12 13.76
CA TYR A 207 0.69 -4.18 12.77
C TYR A 207 0.02 -5.41 13.41
N ARG A 208 -1.10 -5.86 12.84
CA ARG A 208 -1.92 -6.95 13.38
C ARG A 208 -1.47 -8.32 12.87
N PRO A 209 -1.78 -9.41 13.60
CA PRO A 209 -1.73 -10.75 13.02
C PRO A 209 -2.62 -10.84 11.78
N ARG A 210 -2.10 -11.47 10.72
CA ARG A 210 -2.85 -11.61 9.47
C ARG A 210 -4.00 -12.61 9.60
N LEU A 211 -5.07 -12.33 8.90
CA LEU A 211 -6.11 -13.30 8.60
C LEU A 211 -5.78 -13.99 7.26
N GLY A 212 -5.87 -15.34 7.23
CA GLY A 212 -5.55 -16.11 6.04
C GLY A 212 -4.07 -16.45 5.85
N GLU A 213 -3.70 -16.92 4.67
CA GLU A 213 -2.39 -17.48 4.35
C GLU A 213 -1.37 -16.44 3.87
N LYS A 214 -0.12 -16.57 4.32
CA LYS A 214 0.97 -15.69 3.89
C LYS A 214 1.41 -16.00 2.45
N LYS A 215 1.34 -15.01 1.57
CA LYS A 215 1.75 -15.14 0.17
C LYS A 215 3.23 -14.81 -0.06
N LEU A 216 3.82 -13.95 0.77
CA LEU A 216 5.24 -13.59 0.70
C LEU A 216 6.13 -14.79 1.07
N LYS A 217 7.06 -15.15 0.19
CA LYS A 217 8.04 -16.24 0.37
C LYS A 217 9.46 -15.66 0.33
N ILE A 218 10.44 -16.36 0.92
CA ILE A 218 11.85 -15.94 0.97
C ILE A 218 12.40 -15.59 -0.43
N ARG A 219 12.01 -16.35 -1.46
CA ARG A 219 12.43 -16.09 -2.86
C ARG A 219 12.04 -14.68 -3.37
N HIS A 220 11.00 -14.08 -2.82
CA HIS A 220 10.60 -12.71 -3.19
C HIS A 220 11.60 -11.67 -2.68
N GLY A 221 12.33 -11.96 -1.60
CA GLY A 221 13.42 -11.11 -1.10
C GLY A 221 14.52 -10.88 -2.13
N LEU A 222 14.85 -11.88 -2.95
CA LEU A 222 15.83 -11.73 -4.04
C LEU A 222 15.33 -10.78 -5.14
N ALA A 223 14.04 -10.84 -5.48
CA ALA A 223 13.44 -9.92 -6.45
C ALA A 223 13.44 -8.49 -5.92
N ILE A 224 13.10 -8.30 -4.64
CA ILE A 224 13.12 -7.00 -3.97
C ILE A 224 14.55 -6.45 -3.95
N PHE A 225 15.55 -7.25 -3.56
CA PHE A 225 16.95 -6.84 -3.54
C PHE A 225 17.45 -6.45 -4.94
N LYS A 226 17.12 -7.25 -5.96
CA LYS A 226 17.42 -6.92 -7.37
C LYS A 226 16.79 -5.58 -7.77
N ARG A 227 15.57 -5.28 -7.37
CA ARG A 227 14.91 -4.00 -7.65
C ARG A 227 15.65 -2.85 -6.98
N ILE A 228 16.05 -2.98 -5.72
CA ILE A 228 16.85 -1.98 -5.01
C ILE A 228 18.11 -1.62 -5.80
N LEU A 229 18.81 -2.63 -6.34
CA LEU A 229 20.00 -2.40 -7.18
C LEU A 229 19.67 -1.70 -8.50
N ILE A 230 18.55 -2.04 -9.14
CA ILE A 230 18.14 -1.42 -10.42
C ILE A 230 17.82 0.06 -10.23
N GLU A 231 17.11 0.39 -9.16
CA GLU A 231 16.68 1.77 -8.89
C GLU A 231 17.86 2.65 -8.41
N SER A 232 18.96 2.05 -7.91
CA SER A 232 20.15 2.78 -7.48
C SER A 232 21.11 3.17 -8.65
N MET A 233 20.82 2.71 -9.86
CA MET A 233 21.65 2.97 -11.07
C MET A 233 21.12 4.15 -11.88
#